data_768b6e4c121fb839c081f02731147593
#
_entry.id   768b6e4c121fb839c081f02731147593
#
_cell.length_a   1.000
_cell.length_b   1.000
_cell.length_c   1.000
_cell.angle_alpha   90.00
_cell.angle_beta   90.00
_cell.angle_gamma   90.00
#
_symmetry.space_group_name_H-M   'P 1'
#
loop_
_entity.id
_entity.type
_entity.pdbx_description
1 polymer ?
#
loop_
_entity_poly.entity_id
_entity_poly.type
_entity_poly.pdbx_seq_one_letter_code
_entity_poly.pdbx_strand_id
1 'polypeptide(L)'
;MTKDKKGIKRDILDKFRSLNSEENDILPPHWLESDYFESLDRQEKKIFKQAIKELVASGLVEPVNEAVSNLRLTQKGADLIY
;
A
#
# COMPACT_ATOMS: atom_id res chain seq x y z
N MET A 1 14.72 13.93 0.50
CA MET A 1 14.52 13.31 1.83
C MET A 1 13.94 11.92 1.69
N THR A 2 14.50 10.98 2.43
CA THR A 2 13.99 9.60 2.43
C THR A 2 12.67 9.54 3.18
N LYS A 3 11.67 8.91 2.57
CA LYS A 3 10.40 8.69 3.24
C LYS A 3 10.58 7.66 4.34
N ASP A 4 9.91 7.88 5.45
CA ASP A 4 9.87 6.86 6.50
C ASP A 4 8.75 5.86 6.22
N LYS A 5 8.66 4.83 7.06
CA LYS A 5 7.66 3.79 6.93
C LYS A 5 6.23 4.35 6.94
N LYS A 6 6.00 5.32 7.80
CA LYS A 6 4.68 5.96 7.91
C LYS A 6 4.32 6.69 6.63
N GLY A 7 5.28 7.38 6.00
CA GLY A 7 5.05 8.08 4.74
C GLY A 7 4.70 7.13 3.61
N ILE A 8 5.39 5.98 3.56
CA ILE A 8 5.12 4.97 2.53
C ILE A 8 3.73 4.35 2.73
N LYS A 9 3.35 4.03 3.96
CA LYS A 9 2.00 3.53 4.26
C LYS A 9 0.94 4.52 3.83
N ARG A 10 1.16 5.81 4.11
CA ARG A 10 0.24 6.87 3.72
C ARG A 10 0.11 6.96 2.19
N ASP A 11 1.22 6.87 1.47
CA ASP A 11 1.20 6.94 0.00
C ASP A 11 0.35 5.81 -0.60
N ILE A 12 0.46 4.61 -0.05
CA ILE A 12 -0.32 3.46 -0.51
C ILE A 12 -1.80 3.68 -0.25
N LEU A 13 -2.16 4.11 0.95
CA LEU A 13 -3.55 4.39 1.30
C LEU A 13 -4.12 5.55 0.49
N ASP A 14 -3.32 6.58 0.24
CA ASP A 14 -3.74 7.72 -0.58
C ASP A 14 -4.01 7.28 -2.02
N LYS A 15 -3.27 6.30 -2.52
CA LYS A 15 -3.52 5.76 -3.87
C LYS A 15 -4.90 5.12 -3.94
N PHE A 16 -5.26 4.32 -2.94
CA PHE A 16 -6.62 3.76 -2.87
C PHE A 16 -7.66 4.88 -2.90
N ARG A 17 -7.43 5.92 -2.13
CA ARG A 17 -8.36 7.05 -2.06
C ARG A 17 -8.45 7.79 -3.40
N SER A 18 -7.34 7.98 -4.07
CA SER A 18 -7.30 8.69 -5.36
C SER A 18 -8.04 7.92 -6.45
N LEU A 19 -8.15 6.60 -6.31
CA LEU A 19 -8.87 5.74 -7.24
C LEU A 19 -10.33 5.56 -6.84
N ASN A 20 -10.78 6.24 -5.77
CA ASN A 20 -12.11 6.05 -5.20
C ASN A 20 -12.40 4.59 -4.86
N SER A 21 -11.37 3.89 -4.37
CA SER A 21 -11.50 2.48 -4.05
C SER A 21 -12.47 2.25 -2.91
N GLU A 22 -13.23 1.17 -3.02
CA GLU A 22 -14.17 0.73 -1.99
C GLU A 22 -13.62 -0.53 -1.32
N GLU A 23 -14.34 -1.04 -0.32
CA GLU A 23 -13.99 -2.30 0.29
C GLU A 23 -13.87 -3.39 -0.79
N ASN A 24 -12.84 -4.19 -0.69
CA ASN A 24 -12.50 -5.28 -1.62
C ASN A 24 -11.90 -4.85 -2.96
N ASP A 25 -11.75 -3.57 -3.21
CA ASP A 25 -11.06 -3.12 -4.42
C ASP A 25 -9.57 -3.40 -4.30
N ILE A 26 -8.97 -3.80 -5.41
CA ILE A 26 -7.57 -4.19 -5.47
C ILE A 26 -6.74 -3.04 -6.03
N LEU A 27 -5.64 -2.73 -5.34
CA LEU A 27 -4.68 -1.74 -5.83
C LEU A 27 -4.03 -2.27 -7.11
N PRO A 28 -3.90 -1.44 -8.17
CA PRO A 28 -3.25 -1.91 -9.39
C PRO A 28 -1.84 -2.42 -9.10
N PRO A 29 -1.55 -3.72 -9.32
CA PRO A 29 -0.24 -4.26 -8.99
C PRO A 29 0.88 -3.65 -9.81
N HIS A 30 0.62 -3.29 -11.05
CA HIS A 30 1.63 -2.65 -11.90
C HIS A 30 2.09 -1.32 -11.30
N TRP A 31 1.15 -0.52 -10.78
CA TRP A 31 1.51 0.73 -10.14
C TRP A 31 2.41 0.48 -8.92
N LEU A 32 2.03 -0.48 -8.10
CA LEU A 32 2.76 -0.74 -6.85
C LEU A 32 4.15 -1.33 -7.13
N GLU A 33 4.26 -2.27 -8.06
CA GLU A 33 5.52 -2.95 -8.37
C GLU A 33 6.46 -2.11 -9.22
N SER A 34 5.92 -1.33 -10.15
CA SER A 34 6.74 -0.60 -11.11
C SER A 34 6.73 0.88 -10.85
N ASP A 35 5.57 1.52 -10.95
CA ASP A 35 5.53 2.99 -10.86
C ASP A 35 5.97 3.50 -9.49
N TYR A 36 5.41 2.94 -8.43
CA TYR A 36 5.72 3.42 -7.08
C TYR A 36 7.06 2.87 -6.58
N PHE A 37 7.25 1.56 -6.65
CA PHE A 37 8.46 0.92 -6.14
C PHE A 37 9.72 1.44 -6.83
N GLU A 38 9.66 1.62 -8.15
CA GLU A 38 10.80 2.14 -8.92
C GLU A 38 11.13 3.59 -8.59
N SER A 39 10.15 4.35 -8.09
CA SER A 39 10.38 5.74 -7.69
C SER A 39 11.10 5.86 -6.36
N LEU A 40 11.20 4.77 -5.60
CA LEU A 40 11.83 4.78 -4.28
C LEU A 40 13.35 4.63 -4.39
N ASP A 41 14.09 5.26 -3.47
CA ASP A 41 15.53 5.05 -3.40
C ASP A 41 15.82 3.70 -2.71
N ARG A 42 17.11 3.35 -2.60
CA ARG A 42 17.52 2.07 -2.03
C ARG A 42 17.02 1.89 -0.59
N GLN A 43 17.11 2.94 0.20
CA GLN A 43 16.69 2.87 1.60
C GLN A 43 15.18 2.77 1.73
N GLU A 44 14.46 3.54 0.92
CA GLU A 44 13.00 3.48 0.90
C GLU A 44 12.49 2.11 0.44
N LYS A 45 13.18 1.47 -0.50
CA LYS A 45 12.81 0.12 -0.96
C LYS A 45 12.90 -0.90 0.17
N LYS A 46 13.86 -0.75 1.07
CA LYS A 46 13.96 -1.63 2.24
C LYS A 46 12.79 -1.42 3.20
N ILE A 47 12.42 -0.17 3.41
CA ILE A 47 11.32 0.20 4.30
C ILE A 47 9.98 -0.20 3.69
N PHE A 48 9.88 -0.18 2.37
CA PHE A 48 8.65 -0.50 1.65
C PHE A 48 8.06 -1.84 2.06
N LYS A 49 8.88 -2.88 2.13
CA LYS A 49 8.41 -4.22 2.52
C LYS A 49 7.86 -4.22 3.93
N GLN A 50 8.51 -3.50 4.85
CA GLN A 50 8.04 -3.39 6.23
C GLN A 50 6.72 -2.62 6.30
N ALA A 51 6.59 -1.57 5.50
CA ALA A 51 5.35 -0.79 5.45
C ALA A 51 4.18 -1.65 4.99
N ILE A 52 4.38 -2.46 3.95
CA ILE A 52 3.35 -3.39 3.47
C ILE A 52 2.97 -4.38 4.56
N LYS A 53 3.95 -4.97 5.23
CA LYS A 53 3.67 -5.93 6.31
C LYS A 53 2.86 -5.31 7.44
N GLU A 54 3.15 -4.06 7.77
CA GLU A 54 2.41 -3.37 8.83
C GLU A 54 1.00 -3.02 8.41
N LEU A 55 0.79 -2.64 7.15
CA LEU A 55 -0.56 -2.41 6.65
C LEU A 55 -1.40 -3.67 6.71
N VAL A 56 -0.81 -4.80 6.35
CA VAL A 56 -1.49 -6.10 6.44
C VAL A 56 -1.76 -6.47 7.89
N ALA A 57 -0.76 -6.31 8.75
CA ALA A 57 -0.88 -6.66 10.17
C ALA A 57 -1.92 -5.83 10.89
N SER A 58 -2.10 -4.56 10.48
CA SER A 58 -3.10 -3.69 11.10
C SER A 58 -4.50 -3.89 10.50
N GLY A 59 -4.62 -4.75 9.48
CA GLY A 59 -5.91 -5.06 8.88
C GLY A 59 -6.44 -4.03 7.92
N LEU A 60 -5.61 -3.07 7.50
CA LEU A 60 -6.04 -2.03 6.56
C LEU A 60 -6.08 -2.52 5.12
N VAL A 61 -5.20 -3.45 4.77
CA VAL A 61 -5.16 -4.09 3.46
C VAL A 61 -4.93 -5.58 3.63
N GLU A 62 -5.24 -6.37 2.61
CA GLU A 62 -5.01 -7.81 2.59
C GLU A 62 -4.26 -8.20 1.32
N PRO A 63 -3.28 -9.11 1.41
CA PRO A 63 -2.62 -9.61 0.20
C PRO A 63 -3.56 -10.57 -0.55
N VAL A 64 -3.66 -10.39 -1.86
CA VAL A 64 -4.45 -11.28 -2.70
C VAL A 64 -3.51 -12.33 -3.28
N ASN A 65 -3.88 -13.60 -3.17
CA ASN A 65 -3.06 -14.73 -3.66
C ASN A 65 -1.65 -14.73 -3.07
N GLU A 66 -1.51 -14.25 -1.84
CA GLU A 66 -0.23 -14.17 -1.13
C GLU A 66 0.82 -13.29 -1.83
N ALA A 67 0.43 -12.58 -2.88
CA ALA A 67 1.34 -11.67 -3.58
C ALA A 67 1.37 -10.31 -2.89
N VAL A 68 2.57 -9.86 -2.55
CA VAL A 68 2.77 -8.58 -1.83
C VAL A 68 2.29 -7.40 -2.66
N SER A 69 2.35 -7.50 -3.97
CA SER A 69 1.96 -6.42 -4.88
C SER A 69 0.45 -6.36 -5.14
N ASN A 70 -0.29 -7.40 -4.77
CA ASN A 70 -1.74 -7.43 -4.97
C ASN A 70 -2.43 -7.16 -3.64
N LEU A 71 -2.62 -5.91 -3.32
CA LEU A 71 -3.24 -5.49 -2.06
C LEU A 71 -4.70 -5.14 -2.27
N ARG A 72 -5.55 -5.68 -1.41
CA ARG A 72 -6.98 -5.40 -1.41
C ARG A 72 -7.33 -4.51 -0.22
N LEU A 73 -8.14 -3.48 -0.46
CA LEU A 73 -8.59 -2.60 0.61
C LEU A 73 -9.63 -3.30 1.46
N THR A 74 -9.43 -3.30 2.79
CA THR A 74 -10.40 -3.85 3.73
C THR A 74 -11.38 -2.77 4.14
N GLN A 75 -12.48 -3.17 4.81
CA GLN A 75 -13.43 -2.19 5.34
C GLN A 75 -12.73 -1.26 6.33
N LYS A 76 -11.85 -1.79 7.16
CA LYS A 76 -11.09 -0.99 8.12
C LYS A 76 -10.22 0.04 7.41
N GLY A 77 -9.60 -0.35 6.30
CA GLY A 77 -8.81 0.57 5.48
C GLY A 77 -9.68 1.63 4.85
N ALA A 78 -10.83 1.24 4.30
CA ALA A 78 -11.77 2.20 3.70
C ALA A 78 -12.26 3.19 4.75
N ASP A 79 -12.57 2.73 5.95
CA ASP A 79 -13.02 3.60 7.05
C ASP A 79 -11.93 4.60 7.44
N LEU A 80 -10.67 4.20 7.34
CA LEU A 80 -9.55 5.07 7.70
C LEU A 80 -9.35 6.19 6.66
N ILE A 81 -9.45 5.87 5.37
CA ILE A 81 -9.14 6.82 4.30
C ILE A 81 -10.35 7.69 3.93
N TYR A 82 -11.54 7.29 4.28
CA TYR A 82 -12.77 8.05 4.09
C TYR A 82 -13.38 8.42 5.44
#